data_20a879ab18021adb398a53bf07fa7219
#
_entry.id   20a879ab18021adb398a53bf07fa7219
#
_cell.length_a   1.000
_cell.length_b   1.000
_cell.length_c   1.000
_cell.angle_alpha   90.00
_cell.angle_beta   90.00
_cell.angle_gamma   90.00
#
_symmetry.space_group_name_H-M   'P 1'
#
loop_
_entity.id
_entity.type
_entity.pdbx_description
1 polymer ?
#
loop_
_entity_poly.entity_id
_entity_poly.type
_entity_poly.pdbx_seq_one_letter_code
_entity_poly.pdbx_strand_id
1 'polypeptide(L)'
;MLVLSILAVFLVISSASAQPRIMPEDVFTPLTKGFDLMREGKYEAAQAEFKTALSRDRYNPFALNNLAAIAAQQGKLKDALSYLTDASTYAKDYPQKYQQVCFTEGLCTGVKPVKEVGNESAIAKVIAENMAKLKAKMAATPEHPVSSTPPAMEKVPAEKKGK
;
A
#
# COMPACT_ATOMS: atom_id res chain seq x y z
N MET A 1 -35.24 22.29 -58.51
CA MET A 1 -35.64 21.50 -57.29
C MET A 1 -34.37 20.87 -56.73
N LEU A 2 -33.83 21.48 -55.68
CA LEU A 2 -32.66 20.97 -54.99
C LEU A 2 -33.11 19.98 -53.92
N VAL A 3 -32.70 18.71 -54.03
CA VAL A 3 -32.96 17.70 -53.01
C VAL A 3 -31.78 17.75 -52.03
N LEU A 4 -32.02 18.29 -50.83
CA LEU A 4 -31.09 18.29 -49.71
C LEU A 4 -31.09 16.90 -49.08
N SER A 5 -30.07 16.08 -49.32
CA SER A 5 -29.84 14.82 -48.59
C SER A 5 -29.21 15.14 -47.26
N ILE A 6 -30.00 15.08 -46.18
CA ILE A 6 -29.50 15.16 -44.80
C ILE A 6 -28.93 13.77 -44.45
N LEU A 7 -27.62 13.66 -44.46
CA LEU A 7 -26.88 12.49 -43.94
C LEU A 7 -26.83 12.58 -42.42
N ALA A 8 -27.77 11.88 -41.76
CA ALA A 8 -27.71 11.74 -40.31
C ALA A 8 -26.59 10.80 -39.90
N VAL A 9 -25.49 11.36 -39.46
CA VAL A 9 -24.39 10.60 -38.83
C VAL A 9 -24.84 10.23 -37.43
N PHE A 10 -25.28 8.99 -37.24
CA PHE A 10 -25.45 8.41 -35.90
C PHE A 10 -24.07 8.17 -35.25
N LEU A 11 -23.65 9.09 -34.38
CA LEU A 11 -22.54 8.84 -33.45
C LEU A 11 -23.02 7.78 -32.45
N VAL A 12 -22.66 6.52 -32.69
CA VAL A 12 -22.75 5.46 -31.68
C VAL A 12 -21.70 5.72 -30.64
N ILE A 13 -22.08 6.39 -29.56
CA ILE A 13 -21.23 6.50 -28.36
C ILE A 13 -21.22 5.12 -27.72
N SER A 14 -20.26 4.29 -28.08
CA SER A 14 -19.98 3.05 -27.37
C SER A 14 -19.53 3.41 -25.97
N SER A 15 -20.46 3.34 -25.00
CA SER A 15 -20.11 3.33 -23.59
C SER A 15 -19.29 2.06 -23.35
N ALA A 16 -17.96 2.20 -23.38
CA ALA A 16 -17.06 1.14 -22.94
C ALA A 16 -17.33 0.92 -21.45
N SER A 17 -18.21 -0.01 -21.13
CA SER A 17 -18.35 -0.52 -19.77
C SER A 17 -16.99 -1.13 -19.41
N ALA A 18 -16.23 -0.46 -18.55
CA ALA A 18 -15.01 -1.01 -18.00
C ALA A 18 -15.42 -2.30 -17.27
N GLN A 19 -15.13 -3.45 -17.89
CA GLN A 19 -15.37 -4.73 -17.24
C GLN A 19 -14.47 -4.82 -16.01
N PRO A 20 -14.98 -5.33 -14.87
CA PRO A 20 -14.17 -5.52 -13.67
C PRO A 20 -12.92 -6.31 -14.03
N ARG A 21 -11.75 -5.72 -13.82
CA ARG A 21 -10.47 -6.35 -14.16
C ARG A 21 -10.22 -7.50 -13.19
N ILE A 22 -10.34 -8.74 -13.67
CA ILE A 22 -9.91 -9.92 -12.91
C ILE A 22 -8.39 -9.82 -12.75
N MET A 23 -7.92 -9.96 -11.51
CA MET A 23 -6.49 -9.89 -11.21
C MET A 23 -5.75 -11.05 -11.90
N PRO A 24 -4.69 -10.77 -12.70
CA PRO A 24 -3.90 -11.81 -13.34
C PRO A 24 -3.27 -12.78 -12.33
N GLU A 25 -3.08 -14.04 -12.71
CA GLU A 25 -2.57 -15.08 -11.81
C GLU A 25 -1.14 -14.81 -11.33
N ASP A 26 -0.30 -14.20 -12.15
CA ASP A 26 1.07 -13.81 -11.82
C ASP A 26 1.16 -12.65 -10.81
N VAL A 27 0.06 -11.93 -10.60
CA VAL A 27 -0.12 -10.95 -9.52
C VAL A 27 -0.81 -11.60 -8.32
N PHE A 28 -1.85 -12.40 -8.56
CA PHE A 28 -2.67 -13.00 -7.51
C PHE A 28 -1.87 -14.02 -6.65
N THR A 29 -1.09 -14.88 -7.30
CA THR A 29 -0.30 -15.92 -6.61
C THR A 29 0.69 -15.34 -5.60
N PRO A 30 1.58 -14.37 -5.93
CA PRO A 30 2.47 -13.79 -4.94
C PRO A 30 1.73 -13.02 -3.85
N LEU A 31 0.58 -12.39 -4.13
CA LEU A 31 -0.22 -11.73 -3.10
C LEU A 31 -0.74 -12.73 -2.04
N THR A 32 -1.29 -13.86 -2.47
CA THR A 32 -1.81 -14.87 -1.56
C THR A 32 -0.71 -15.54 -0.77
N LYS A 33 0.41 -15.87 -1.42
CA LYS A 33 1.59 -16.46 -0.78
C LYS A 33 2.22 -15.49 0.24
N GLY A 34 2.37 -14.23 -0.14
CA GLY A 34 2.89 -13.19 0.76
C GLY A 34 2.01 -13.00 1.99
N PHE A 35 0.68 -13.03 1.81
CA PHE A 35 -0.25 -12.97 2.93
C PHE A 35 -0.11 -14.19 3.88
N ASP A 36 0.00 -15.40 3.35
CA ASP A 36 0.16 -16.61 4.17
C ASP A 36 1.48 -16.58 4.95
N LEU A 37 2.59 -16.15 4.32
CA LEU A 37 3.88 -15.92 4.98
C LEU A 37 3.79 -14.84 6.07
N MET A 38 3.05 -13.77 5.82
CA MET A 38 2.82 -12.70 6.80
C MET A 38 2.08 -13.23 8.02
N ARG A 39 1.08 -14.11 7.84
CA ARG A 39 0.38 -14.79 8.95
C ARG A 39 1.29 -15.69 9.78
N GLU A 40 2.30 -16.28 9.15
CA GLU A 40 3.32 -17.10 9.82
C GLU A 40 4.42 -16.27 10.51
N GLY A 41 4.35 -14.95 10.45
CA GLY A 41 5.38 -14.04 11.00
C GLY A 41 6.64 -13.94 10.15
N LYS A 42 6.67 -14.54 8.96
CA LYS A 42 7.80 -14.53 8.01
C LYS A 42 7.79 -13.25 7.17
N TYR A 43 7.98 -12.10 7.83
CA TYR A 43 7.75 -10.77 7.22
C TYR A 43 8.69 -10.46 6.07
N GLU A 44 9.96 -10.84 6.12
CA GLU A 44 10.92 -10.61 5.04
C GLU A 44 10.52 -11.39 3.77
N ALA A 45 10.15 -12.65 3.92
CA ALA A 45 9.67 -13.49 2.83
C ALA A 45 8.33 -12.96 2.26
N ALA A 46 7.42 -12.51 3.14
CA ALA A 46 6.16 -11.89 2.73
C ALA A 46 6.41 -10.61 1.92
N GLN A 47 7.33 -9.75 2.35
CA GLN A 47 7.72 -8.53 1.61
C GLN A 47 8.26 -8.85 0.21
N ALA A 48 9.07 -9.91 0.08
CA ALA A 48 9.59 -10.34 -1.22
C ALA A 48 8.47 -10.73 -2.18
N GLU A 49 7.47 -11.48 -1.71
CA GLU A 49 6.30 -11.86 -2.51
C GLU A 49 5.45 -10.63 -2.90
N PHE A 50 5.20 -9.69 -1.98
CA PHE A 50 4.47 -8.47 -2.31
C PHE A 50 5.23 -7.60 -3.31
N LYS A 51 6.56 -7.51 -3.23
CA LYS A 51 7.39 -6.82 -4.24
C LYS A 51 7.32 -7.52 -5.58
N THR A 52 7.24 -8.86 -5.61
CA THR A 52 7.01 -9.62 -6.85
C THR A 52 5.66 -9.26 -7.48
N ALA A 53 4.60 -9.17 -6.69
CA ALA A 53 3.31 -8.69 -7.19
C ALA A 53 3.41 -7.26 -7.74
N LEU A 54 4.11 -6.34 -7.04
CA LEU A 54 4.31 -4.95 -7.49
C LEU A 54 5.18 -4.82 -8.75
N SER A 55 6.05 -5.79 -9.03
CA SER A 55 6.82 -5.79 -10.29
C SER A 55 5.95 -6.05 -11.52
N ARG A 56 4.77 -6.67 -11.34
CA ARG A 56 3.77 -6.97 -12.37
C ARG A 56 2.66 -5.93 -12.40
N ASP A 57 2.27 -5.48 -11.21
CA ASP A 57 1.21 -4.49 -11.01
C ASP A 57 1.68 -3.46 -9.98
N ARG A 58 2.41 -2.46 -10.44
CA ARG A 58 3.19 -1.50 -9.63
C ARG A 58 2.38 -0.81 -8.53
N TYR A 59 1.11 -0.59 -8.76
CA TYR A 59 0.24 0.14 -7.84
C TYR A 59 -0.85 -0.75 -7.24
N ASN A 60 -0.61 -2.07 -7.18
CA ASN A 60 -1.56 -3.00 -6.61
C ASN A 60 -1.87 -2.66 -5.14
N PRO A 61 -3.11 -2.28 -4.81
CA PRO A 61 -3.44 -1.80 -3.47
C PRO A 61 -3.41 -2.89 -2.41
N PHE A 62 -3.56 -4.16 -2.78
CA PHE A 62 -3.43 -5.27 -1.83
C PHE A 62 -1.97 -5.46 -1.40
N ALA A 63 -1.03 -5.43 -2.35
CA ALA A 63 0.39 -5.52 -2.04
C ALA A 63 0.85 -4.32 -1.19
N LEU A 64 0.49 -3.10 -1.59
CA LEU A 64 0.85 -1.88 -0.87
C LEU A 64 0.25 -1.84 0.53
N ASN A 65 -1.03 -2.21 0.70
CA ASN A 65 -1.66 -2.30 2.02
C ASN A 65 -0.95 -3.31 2.94
N ASN A 66 -0.56 -4.47 2.41
CA ASN A 66 0.10 -5.50 3.20
C ASN A 66 1.54 -5.11 3.56
N LEU A 67 2.26 -4.43 2.66
CA LEU A 67 3.57 -3.83 2.99
C LEU A 67 3.43 -2.76 4.07
N ALA A 68 2.37 -1.96 4.03
CA ALA A 68 2.07 -0.98 5.08
C ALA A 68 1.81 -1.66 6.43
N ALA A 69 1.05 -2.77 6.45
CA ALA A 69 0.79 -3.52 7.66
C ALA A 69 2.08 -4.07 8.27
N ILE A 70 2.98 -4.62 7.45
CA ILE A 70 4.30 -5.09 7.90
C ILE A 70 5.16 -3.93 8.42
N ALA A 71 5.20 -2.80 7.70
CA ALA A 71 5.96 -1.63 8.13
C ALA A 71 5.44 -1.08 9.47
N ALA A 72 4.12 -1.03 9.66
CA ALA A 72 3.49 -0.63 10.92
C ALA A 72 3.83 -1.60 12.07
N GLN A 73 3.86 -2.91 11.80
CA GLN A 73 4.31 -3.94 12.75
C GLN A 73 5.76 -3.74 13.17
N GLN A 74 6.60 -3.27 12.26
CA GLN A 74 8.01 -2.95 12.52
C GLN A 74 8.24 -1.55 13.14
N GLY A 75 7.17 -0.81 13.47
CA GLY A 75 7.25 0.55 13.99
C GLY A 75 7.63 1.61 12.95
N LYS A 76 7.74 1.26 11.68
CA LYS A 76 8.09 2.16 10.56
C LYS A 76 6.85 2.91 10.06
N LEU A 77 6.28 3.77 10.93
CA LEU A 77 4.97 4.38 10.69
C LEU A 77 4.95 5.32 9.47
N LYS A 78 6.05 6.03 9.20
CA LYS A 78 6.18 6.92 8.01
C LYS A 78 6.16 6.09 6.71
N ASP A 79 6.89 4.97 6.67
CA ASP A 79 6.89 4.07 5.50
C ASP A 79 5.50 3.43 5.29
N ALA A 80 4.86 3.01 6.40
CA ALA A 80 3.50 2.47 6.34
C ALA A 80 2.52 3.49 5.76
N LEU A 81 2.60 4.77 6.17
CA LEU A 81 1.75 5.82 5.64
C LEU A 81 2.01 6.08 4.15
N SER A 82 3.27 6.04 3.72
CA SER A 82 3.63 6.17 2.29
C SER A 82 2.99 5.08 1.45
N TYR A 83 3.14 3.81 1.84
CA TYR A 83 2.50 2.69 1.16
C TYR A 83 0.96 2.82 1.08
N LEU A 84 0.31 3.24 2.17
CA LEU A 84 -1.14 3.44 2.17
C LEU A 84 -1.57 4.62 1.31
N THR A 85 -0.77 5.67 1.21
CA THR A 85 -1.03 6.81 0.34
C THR A 85 -1.01 6.38 -1.12
N ASP A 86 0.02 5.63 -1.53
CA ASP A 86 0.10 5.08 -2.88
C ASP A 86 -1.08 4.13 -3.16
N ALA A 87 -1.39 3.23 -2.21
CA ALA A 87 -2.50 2.31 -2.33
C ALA A 87 -3.84 3.03 -2.52
N SER A 88 -4.09 4.13 -1.79
CA SER A 88 -5.35 4.86 -1.82
C SER A 88 -5.66 5.49 -3.18
N THR A 89 -4.62 5.84 -3.93
CA THR A 89 -4.74 6.47 -5.24
C THR A 89 -5.43 5.54 -6.26
N TYR A 90 -5.13 4.25 -6.19
CA TYR A 90 -5.58 3.26 -7.18
C TYR A 90 -6.60 2.26 -6.63
N ALA A 91 -6.89 2.30 -5.33
CA ALA A 91 -7.73 1.30 -4.66
C ALA A 91 -9.11 1.11 -5.30
N LYS A 92 -9.71 2.18 -5.83
CA LYS A 92 -11.06 2.15 -6.42
C LYS A 92 -11.16 1.27 -7.67
N ASP A 93 -10.03 1.04 -8.35
CA ASP A 93 -9.98 0.26 -9.60
C ASP A 93 -9.90 -1.26 -9.36
N TYR A 94 -9.86 -1.67 -8.08
CA TYR A 94 -9.70 -3.07 -7.66
C TYR A 94 -10.95 -3.58 -6.95
N PRO A 95 -11.91 -4.15 -7.68
CA PRO A 95 -13.18 -4.61 -7.11
C PRO A 95 -13.12 -6.01 -6.48
N GLN A 96 -11.92 -6.62 -6.35
CA GLN A 96 -11.75 -7.93 -5.73
C GLN A 96 -12.22 -7.91 -4.27
N LYS A 97 -12.94 -8.95 -3.87
CA LYS A 97 -13.21 -9.24 -2.47
C LYS A 97 -11.95 -9.73 -1.76
N TYR A 98 -11.97 -9.74 -0.44
CA TYR A 98 -10.82 -10.15 0.36
C TYR A 98 -11.21 -10.88 1.65
N GLN A 99 -10.25 -11.60 2.20
CA GLN A 99 -10.25 -12.06 3.59
C GLN A 99 -9.42 -11.07 4.43
N GLN A 100 -9.89 -10.72 5.59
CA GLN A 100 -9.26 -9.73 6.46
C GLN A 100 -8.61 -10.39 7.67
N VAL A 101 -7.40 -9.91 8.01
CA VAL A 101 -6.68 -10.26 9.26
C VAL A 101 -6.09 -9.01 9.87
N CYS A 102 -6.27 -8.81 11.18
CA CYS A 102 -5.63 -7.72 11.91
C CYS A 102 -4.31 -8.21 12.51
N PHE A 103 -3.20 -7.47 12.29
CA PHE A 103 -1.86 -7.88 12.71
C PHE A 103 -1.30 -7.09 13.88
N THR A 104 -1.60 -5.81 13.96
CA THR A 104 -0.91 -4.89 14.88
C THR A 104 -1.91 -4.29 15.83
N GLU A 105 -2.28 -4.97 16.92
CA GLU A 105 -3.14 -4.42 17.97
C GLU A 105 -4.29 -3.52 17.44
N GLY A 106 -4.89 -3.88 16.32
CA GLY A 106 -5.91 -3.10 15.64
C GLY A 106 -5.38 -1.90 14.81
N LEU A 107 -4.08 -1.68 14.74
CA LEU A 107 -3.50 -0.54 14.02
C LEU A 107 -3.62 -0.67 12.51
N CYS A 108 -3.18 -1.80 11.95
CA CYS A 108 -3.26 -2.06 10.52
C CYS A 108 -3.86 -3.42 10.23
N THR A 109 -4.64 -3.49 9.17
CA THR A 109 -5.29 -4.70 8.69
C THR A 109 -4.60 -5.17 7.41
N GLY A 110 -3.95 -6.33 7.48
CA GLY A 110 -3.51 -7.05 6.30
C GLY A 110 -4.68 -7.78 5.64
N VAL A 111 -4.67 -7.91 4.33
CA VAL A 111 -5.76 -8.49 3.54
C VAL A 111 -5.27 -9.49 2.51
N LYS A 112 -6.03 -10.58 2.32
CA LYS A 112 -5.82 -11.59 1.27
C LYS A 112 -6.88 -11.37 0.20
N PRO A 113 -6.54 -11.08 -1.06
CA PRO A 113 -7.52 -11.03 -2.13
C PRO A 113 -8.11 -12.42 -2.38
N VAL A 114 -9.37 -12.47 -2.81
CA VAL A 114 -10.00 -13.66 -3.36
C VAL A 114 -10.35 -13.43 -4.82
N LYS A 115 -10.57 -14.50 -5.59
CA LYS A 115 -10.87 -14.37 -7.03
C LYS A 115 -12.25 -13.78 -7.32
N GLU A 116 -13.10 -13.70 -6.31
CA GLU A 116 -14.41 -13.04 -6.45
C GLU A 116 -14.25 -11.53 -6.64
N VAL A 117 -15.08 -11.02 -7.57
CA VAL A 117 -15.17 -9.60 -7.90
C VAL A 117 -16.49 -9.06 -7.37
N GLY A 118 -16.45 -7.90 -6.72
CA GLY A 118 -17.63 -7.15 -6.27
C GLY A 118 -17.96 -6.00 -7.21
N ASN A 119 -19.03 -5.26 -6.90
CA ASN A 119 -19.42 -4.06 -7.64
C ASN A 119 -18.61 -2.83 -7.20
N GLU A 120 -18.00 -2.88 -6.01
CA GLU A 120 -17.22 -1.79 -5.42
C GLU A 120 -15.92 -2.33 -4.85
N SER A 121 -14.95 -1.43 -4.73
CA SER A 121 -13.65 -1.76 -4.14
C SER A 121 -13.73 -1.87 -2.61
N ALA A 122 -13.74 -3.09 -2.12
CA ALA A 122 -13.72 -3.35 -0.67
C ALA A 122 -12.36 -2.97 -0.04
N ILE A 123 -11.24 -3.07 -0.79
CA ILE A 123 -9.90 -2.72 -0.32
C ILE A 123 -9.78 -1.21 -0.06
N ALA A 124 -10.47 -0.36 -0.81
CA ALA A 124 -10.44 1.09 -0.61
C ALA A 124 -10.86 1.49 0.80
N LYS A 125 -11.88 0.83 1.36
CA LYS A 125 -12.34 1.07 2.74
C LYS A 125 -11.28 0.66 3.76
N VAL A 126 -10.65 -0.50 3.60
CA VAL A 126 -9.59 -0.98 4.51
C VAL A 126 -8.41 -0.01 4.52
N ILE A 127 -7.99 0.46 3.34
CA ILE A 127 -6.89 1.42 3.23
C ILE A 127 -7.22 2.73 3.96
N ALA A 128 -8.43 3.25 3.77
CA ALA A 128 -8.86 4.48 4.45
C ALA A 128 -8.87 4.31 5.98
N GLU A 129 -9.36 3.17 6.49
CA GLU A 129 -9.36 2.85 7.92
C GLU A 129 -7.94 2.71 8.47
N ASN A 130 -7.04 2.01 7.76
CA ASN A 130 -5.65 1.87 8.14
C ASN A 130 -4.92 3.22 8.17
N MET A 131 -5.15 4.09 7.18
CA MET A 131 -4.59 5.44 7.15
C MET A 131 -5.07 6.28 8.35
N ALA A 132 -6.35 6.23 8.67
CA ALA A 132 -6.91 6.98 9.80
C ALA A 132 -6.29 6.54 11.14
N LYS A 133 -6.21 5.22 11.38
CA LYS A 133 -5.61 4.65 12.59
C LYS A 133 -4.12 5.01 12.69
N LEU A 134 -3.39 4.89 11.59
CA LEU A 134 -1.96 5.18 11.54
C LEU A 134 -1.66 6.66 11.83
N LYS A 135 -2.42 7.57 11.22
CA LYS A 135 -2.31 9.02 11.48
C LYS A 135 -2.63 9.36 12.94
N ALA A 136 -3.66 8.74 13.51
CA ALA A 136 -4.00 8.92 14.92
C ALA A 136 -2.87 8.47 15.85
N LYS A 137 -2.25 7.31 15.56
CA LYS A 137 -1.10 6.82 16.33
C LYS A 137 0.12 7.74 16.20
N MET A 138 0.42 8.23 15.00
CA MET A 138 1.54 9.16 14.77
C MET A 138 1.31 10.48 15.52
N ALA A 139 0.09 11.00 15.56
CA ALA A 139 -0.25 12.21 16.29
C ALA A 139 -0.17 12.02 17.82
N ALA A 140 -0.45 10.82 18.33
CA ALA A 140 -0.35 10.49 19.74
C ALA A 140 1.08 10.20 20.23
N THR A 141 2.02 9.96 19.29
CA THR A 141 3.44 9.71 19.59
C THR A 141 4.20 11.02 19.38
N PRO A 142 4.60 11.76 20.46
CA PRO A 142 5.41 12.97 20.30
C PRO A 142 6.69 12.61 19.55
N GLU A 143 7.01 13.32 18.48
CA GLU A 143 8.35 13.26 17.92
C GLU A 143 9.31 13.74 19.00
N HIS A 144 10.15 12.86 19.54
CA HIS A 144 11.30 13.32 20.30
C HIS A 144 12.08 14.24 19.35
N PRO A 145 12.27 15.52 19.68
CA PRO A 145 13.14 16.38 18.88
C PRO A 145 14.50 15.68 18.84
N VAL A 146 14.95 15.35 17.65
CA VAL A 146 16.31 14.87 17.45
C VAL A 146 17.21 15.95 18.03
N SER A 147 17.83 15.65 19.19
CA SER A 147 18.79 16.55 19.81
C SER A 147 19.85 16.88 18.78
N SER A 148 19.77 18.08 18.22
CA SER A 148 20.74 18.62 17.27
C SER A 148 22.01 19.10 17.99
N THR A 149 22.31 18.57 19.18
CA THR A 149 23.55 18.83 19.86
C THR A 149 24.61 17.88 19.25
N PRO A 150 25.57 18.42 18.46
CA PRO A 150 26.67 17.60 18.03
C PRO A 150 27.41 17.09 19.25
N PRO A 151 27.90 15.83 19.26
CA PRO A 151 28.68 15.31 20.38
C PRO A 151 29.83 16.28 20.67
N ALA A 152 29.92 16.72 21.92
CA ALA A 152 31.02 17.57 22.34
C ALA A 152 32.35 16.86 21.97
N MET A 153 33.17 17.54 21.16
CA MET A 153 34.47 17.06 20.80
C MET A 153 35.26 16.86 22.11
N GLU A 154 35.51 15.60 22.42
CA GLU A 154 36.37 15.21 23.52
C GLU A 154 37.78 15.79 23.24
N LYS A 155 38.23 16.71 24.13
CA LYS A 155 39.52 17.34 24.01
C LYS A 155 40.61 16.28 24.20
N VAL A 156 41.28 15.93 23.11
CA VAL A 156 42.49 15.06 23.16
C VAL A 156 43.51 15.73 24.11
N PRO A 157 43.98 15.02 25.16
CA PRO A 157 44.98 15.57 26.05
C PRO A 157 46.31 15.83 25.28
N ALA A 158 46.85 17.02 25.44
CA ALA A 158 48.14 17.40 24.83
C ALA A 158 49.24 16.45 25.30
N GLU A 159 49.91 15.79 24.35
CA GLU A 159 51.06 14.94 24.53
C GLU A 159 52.23 15.75 25.13
N LYS A 160 52.63 15.42 26.38
CA LYS A 160 53.83 15.99 27.02
C LYS A 160 55.04 15.50 26.30
N LYS A 161 55.72 16.37 25.54
CA LYS A 161 57.08 16.11 25.05
C LYS A 161 58.00 15.96 26.24
N GLY A 162 58.51 14.73 26.46
CA GLY A 162 59.57 14.42 27.39
C GLY A 162 60.92 14.93 26.87
N LYS A 163 61.66 15.47 27.80
CA LYS A 163 63.08 15.81 27.60
C LYS A 163 63.92 14.56 27.49
#